data_b5844c1ca636188161d10b75b17ee79b
#
_entry.id   b5844c1ca636188161d10b75b17ee79b
#
_cell.length_a   1.000
_cell.length_b   1.000
_cell.length_c   1.000
_cell.angle_alpha   90.00
_cell.angle_beta   90.00
_cell.angle_gamma   90.00
#
_symmetry.space_group_name_H-M   'P 1'
#
loop_
_entity.id
_entity.type
_entity.pdbx_description
1 polymer ?
#
loop_
_entity_poly.entity_id
_entity_poly.type
_entity_poly.pdbx_seq_one_letter_code
_entity_poly.pdbx_strand_id
1 'polypeptide(L)'
;MPDWEDLRSAAEAVKFEVASRMPELLEEFERNVTARGGIVHWARDKHEANRIVADIIKSKGVTEVVKVKSMATQETNLNEYLKEQGISARETDLAEMIVQLADDMPSHIVVPAIHRNRSEVRGIFLDR
;
A
#
# COMPACT_ATOMS: atom_id res chain seq x y z
N MET A 1 -17.25 18.85 23.55
CA MET A 1 -18.36 18.08 22.98
C MET A 1 -19.01 17.34 24.14
N PRO A 2 -20.28 17.64 24.51
CA PRO A 2 -20.91 17.00 25.67
C PRO A 2 -21.19 15.50 25.47
N ASP A 3 -21.19 15.02 24.25
CA ASP A 3 -21.47 13.65 23.80
C ASP A 3 -20.19 12.85 23.42
N TRP A 4 -19.01 13.36 23.76
CA TRP A 4 -17.75 12.74 23.36
C TRP A 4 -17.58 11.29 23.83
N GLU A 5 -17.87 10.99 25.10
CA GLU A 5 -17.72 9.64 25.64
C GLU A 5 -18.72 8.65 25.04
N ASP A 6 -19.91 9.10 24.72
CA ASP A 6 -20.91 8.27 24.05
C ASP A 6 -20.48 7.93 22.61
N LEU A 7 -19.97 8.92 21.88
CA LEU A 7 -19.42 8.71 20.52
C LEU A 7 -18.19 7.80 20.52
N ARG A 8 -17.28 7.98 21.48
CA ARG A 8 -16.10 7.13 21.63
C ARG A 8 -16.49 5.68 21.93
N SER A 9 -17.43 5.47 22.84
CA SER A 9 -17.92 4.14 23.22
C SER A 9 -18.67 3.48 22.07
N ALA A 10 -19.46 4.22 21.30
CA ALA A 10 -20.11 3.71 20.10
C ALA A 10 -19.10 3.28 19.03
N ALA A 11 -18.07 4.07 18.79
CA ALA A 11 -17.01 3.74 17.84
C ALA A 11 -16.20 2.50 18.29
N GLU A 12 -15.91 2.36 19.58
CA GLU A 12 -15.27 1.18 20.15
C GLU A 12 -16.12 -0.07 19.95
N ALA A 13 -17.43 0.02 20.22
CA ALA A 13 -18.35 -1.10 20.03
C ALA A 13 -18.38 -1.59 18.57
N VAL A 14 -18.43 -0.67 17.60
CA VAL A 14 -18.38 -1.02 16.17
C VAL A 14 -17.07 -1.74 15.82
N LYS A 15 -15.93 -1.23 16.27
CA LYS A 15 -14.62 -1.87 16.00
C LYS A 15 -14.51 -3.24 16.67
N PHE A 16 -15.03 -3.38 17.87
CA PHE A 16 -15.04 -4.66 18.59
C PHE A 16 -15.91 -5.69 17.86
N GLU A 17 -17.10 -5.30 17.40
CA GLU A 17 -17.98 -6.17 16.61
C GLU A 17 -17.28 -6.64 15.32
N VAL A 18 -16.70 -5.72 14.55
CA VAL A 18 -15.95 -6.06 13.34
C VAL A 18 -14.80 -7.01 13.63
N ALA A 19 -14.01 -6.73 14.65
CA ALA A 19 -12.87 -7.58 15.02
C ALA A 19 -13.31 -8.99 15.46
N SER A 20 -14.41 -9.11 16.21
CA SER A 20 -14.94 -10.39 16.67
C SER A 20 -15.49 -11.27 15.54
N ARG A 21 -15.94 -10.65 14.45
CA ARG A 21 -16.50 -11.31 13.25
C ARG A 21 -15.58 -11.30 12.05
N MET A 22 -14.31 -10.93 12.23
CA MET A 22 -13.37 -10.77 11.14
C MET A 22 -13.27 -12.01 10.22
N PRO A 23 -13.19 -13.25 10.72
CA PRO A 23 -13.16 -14.43 9.85
C PRO A 23 -14.37 -14.52 8.93
N GLU A 24 -15.57 -14.34 9.47
CA GLU A 24 -16.82 -14.41 8.69
C GLU A 24 -16.88 -13.31 7.61
N LEU A 25 -16.46 -12.10 7.97
CA LEU A 25 -16.45 -10.95 7.07
C LEU A 25 -15.44 -11.15 5.92
N LEU A 26 -14.29 -11.73 6.21
CA LEU A 26 -13.28 -12.04 5.21
C LEU A 26 -13.74 -13.14 4.26
N GLU A 27 -14.40 -14.17 4.75
CA GLU A 27 -15.00 -15.21 3.91
C GLU A 27 -16.13 -14.64 3.03
N GLU A 28 -16.96 -13.75 3.56
CA GLU A 28 -17.99 -13.06 2.79
C GLU A 28 -17.36 -12.17 1.72
N PHE A 29 -16.31 -11.44 2.05
CA PHE A 29 -15.54 -10.62 1.10
C PHE A 29 -15.01 -11.49 -0.06
N GLU A 30 -14.34 -12.60 0.23
CA GLU A 30 -13.81 -13.51 -0.78
C GLU A 30 -14.90 -14.05 -1.69
N ARG A 31 -16.01 -14.54 -1.13
CA ARG A 31 -17.18 -15.02 -1.91
C ARG A 31 -17.69 -13.93 -2.86
N ASN A 32 -17.87 -12.72 -2.35
CA ASN A 32 -18.42 -11.62 -3.13
C ASN A 32 -17.49 -11.12 -4.24
N VAL A 33 -16.19 -11.09 -4.00
CA VAL A 33 -15.17 -10.73 -5.00
C VAL A 33 -15.12 -11.81 -6.08
N THR A 34 -15.04 -13.07 -5.67
CA THR A 34 -14.96 -14.22 -6.59
C THR A 34 -16.21 -14.34 -7.46
N ALA A 35 -17.39 -14.13 -6.91
CA ALA A 35 -18.65 -14.12 -7.65
C ALA A 35 -18.71 -13.05 -8.75
N ARG A 36 -17.89 -12.00 -8.65
CA ARG A 36 -17.75 -10.93 -9.64
C ARG A 36 -16.52 -11.08 -10.56
N GLY A 37 -15.86 -12.25 -10.52
CA GLY A 37 -14.71 -12.56 -11.37
C GLY A 37 -13.38 -12.04 -10.83
N GLY A 38 -13.33 -11.54 -9.60
CA GLY A 38 -12.09 -11.19 -8.93
C GLY A 38 -11.39 -12.41 -8.35
N ILE A 39 -10.13 -12.26 -8.00
CA ILE A 39 -9.32 -13.27 -7.32
C ILE A 39 -8.83 -12.67 -6.01
N VAL A 40 -9.10 -13.36 -4.89
CA VAL A 40 -8.56 -13.01 -3.58
C VAL A 40 -7.37 -13.90 -3.29
N HIS A 41 -6.26 -13.30 -2.88
CA HIS A 41 -5.06 -14.01 -2.45
C HIS A 41 -4.84 -13.79 -0.96
N TRP A 42 -4.58 -14.87 -0.24
CA TRP A 42 -4.25 -14.86 1.18
C TRP A 42 -2.75 -15.03 1.37
N ALA A 43 -2.15 -14.21 2.22
CA ALA A 43 -0.75 -14.29 2.57
C ALA A 43 -0.59 -14.36 4.08
N ARG A 44 0.25 -15.26 4.57
CA ARG A 44 0.53 -15.45 6.00
C ARG A 44 1.46 -14.39 6.56
N ASP A 45 2.30 -13.82 5.71
CA ASP A 45 3.30 -12.81 6.06
C ASP A 45 3.66 -11.93 4.86
N LYS A 46 4.52 -10.94 5.11
CA LYS A 46 4.98 -10.00 4.08
C LYS A 46 5.76 -10.67 2.94
N HIS A 47 6.48 -11.74 3.21
CA HIS A 47 7.29 -12.43 2.19
C HIS A 47 6.40 -13.19 1.22
N GLU A 48 5.36 -13.83 1.75
CA GLU A 48 4.36 -14.49 0.93
C GLU A 48 3.54 -13.49 0.13
N ALA A 49 3.13 -12.37 0.72
CA ALA A 49 2.42 -11.30 0.03
C ALA A 49 3.24 -10.75 -1.16
N ASN A 50 4.49 -10.42 -0.94
CA ASN A 50 5.38 -9.91 -1.96
C ASN A 50 5.62 -10.93 -3.08
N ARG A 51 5.80 -12.21 -2.73
CA ARG A 51 5.94 -13.30 -3.71
C ARG A 51 4.70 -13.42 -4.58
N ILE A 52 3.51 -13.45 -3.99
CA ILE A 52 2.24 -13.52 -4.74
C ILE A 52 2.15 -12.37 -5.75
N VAL A 53 2.44 -11.14 -5.33
CA VAL A 53 2.43 -9.98 -6.22
C VAL A 53 3.44 -10.15 -7.36
N ALA A 54 4.67 -10.55 -7.06
CA ALA A 54 5.70 -10.75 -8.08
C ALA A 54 5.31 -11.87 -9.07
N ASP A 55 4.73 -12.97 -8.60
CA ASP A 55 4.29 -14.08 -9.43
C ASP A 55 3.15 -13.65 -10.38
N ILE A 56 2.20 -12.84 -9.89
CA ILE A 56 1.15 -12.25 -10.73
C ILE A 56 1.75 -11.38 -11.82
N ILE A 57 2.71 -10.50 -11.49
CA ILE A 57 3.36 -9.62 -12.45
C ILE A 57 4.12 -10.44 -13.50
N LYS A 58 4.92 -11.42 -13.06
CA LYS A 58 5.68 -12.32 -13.94
C LYS A 58 4.77 -13.12 -14.88
N SER A 59 3.59 -13.54 -14.41
CA SER A 59 2.62 -14.27 -15.24
C SER A 59 2.09 -13.44 -16.42
N LYS A 60 2.20 -12.11 -16.35
CA LYS A 60 1.83 -11.19 -17.43
C LYS A 60 2.99 -10.89 -18.39
N GLY A 61 4.18 -11.42 -18.12
CA GLY A 61 5.37 -11.20 -18.96
C GLY A 61 5.88 -9.77 -18.97
N VAL A 62 5.58 -8.98 -17.93
CA VAL A 62 6.00 -7.59 -17.81
C VAL A 62 7.09 -7.43 -16.74
N THR A 63 7.96 -6.45 -16.93
CA THR A 63 9.06 -6.11 -16.03
C THR A 63 8.93 -4.71 -15.45
N GLU A 64 7.86 -4.00 -15.78
CA GLU A 64 7.56 -2.68 -15.27
C GLU A 64 6.09 -2.58 -14.88
N VAL A 65 5.82 -2.02 -13.71
CA VAL A 65 4.48 -1.78 -13.18
C VAL A 65 4.39 -0.39 -12.58
N VAL A 66 3.19 0.16 -12.56
CA VAL A 66 2.88 1.39 -11.84
C VAL A 66 2.03 1.07 -10.61
N LYS A 67 2.22 1.83 -9.56
CA LYS A 67 1.41 1.71 -8.35
C LYS A 67 1.09 3.08 -7.77
N VAL A 68 0.01 3.16 -7.05
CA VAL A 68 -0.31 4.30 -6.19
C VAL A 68 0.19 4.03 -4.77
N LYS A 69 0.32 5.10 -4.01
CA LYS A 69 0.69 5.02 -2.59
C LYS A 69 -0.15 3.97 -1.86
N SER A 70 0.55 3.09 -1.15
CA SER A 70 -0.05 2.12 -0.25
C SER A 70 0.86 1.90 0.95
N MET A 71 0.37 2.18 2.14
CA MET A 71 1.11 1.94 3.38
C MET A 71 1.41 0.45 3.59
N ALA A 72 0.47 -0.43 3.24
CA ALA A 72 0.67 -1.88 3.34
C ALA A 72 1.82 -2.34 2.44
N THR A 73 1.90 -1.87 1.20
CA THR A 73 3.01 -2.23 0.30
C THR A 73 4.35 -1.62 0.73
N GLN A 74 4.32 -0.49 1.43
CA GLN A 74 5.51 0.13 2.01
C GLN A 74 6.01 -0.67 3.23
N GLU A 75 5.12 -1.08 4.13
CA GLU A 75 5.45 -1.93 5.29
C GLU A 75 6.02 -3.28 4.88
N THR A 76 5.56 -3.84 3.76
CA THR A 76 6.09 -5.11 3.23
C THR A 76 7.39 -4.93 2.45
N ASN A 77 7.87 -3.71 2.21
CA ASN A 77 9.00 -3.38 1.35
C ASN A 77 8.85 -3.94 -0.08
N LEU A 78 7.63 -3.84 -0.64
CA LEU A 78 7.30 -4.44 -1.93
C LEU A 78 8.18 -3.90 -3.06
N ASN A 79 8.49 -2.60 -3.11
CA ASN A 79 9.30 -2.00 -4.17
C ASN A 79 10.70 -2.61 -4.22
N GLU A 80 11.36 -2.74 -3.07
CA GLU A 80 12.69 -3.37 -2.98
C GLU A 80 12.64 -4.84 -3.39
N TYR A 81 11.65 -5.58 -2.90
CA TYR A 81 11.47 -6.97 -3.29
C TYR A 81 11.27 -7.13 -4.80
N LEU A 82 10.43 -6.30 -5.44
CA LEU A 82 10.22 -6.33 -6.88
C LEU A 82 11.49 -5.99 -7.66
N LYS A 83 12.27 -5.02 -7.19
CA LYS A 83 13.58 -4.65 -7.78
C LYS A 83 14.56 -5.83 -7.76
N GLU A 84 14.65 -6.56 -6.64
CA GLU A 84 15.44 -7.80 -6.56
C GLU A 84 14.96 -8.89 -7.53
N GLN A 85 13.68 -8.88 -7.88
CA GLN A 85 13.09 -9.80 -8.87
C GLN A 85 13.20 -9.30 -10.32
N GLY A 86 13.91 -8.19 -10.56
CA GLY A 86 14.06 -7.59 -11.89
C GLY A 86 12.82 -6.85 -12.39
N ILE A 87 11.92 -6.47 -11.48
CA ILE A 87 10.68 -5.75 -11.79
C ILE A 87 10.80 -4.31 -11.28
N SER A 88 10.60 -3.33 -12.17
CA SER A 88 10.55 -1.91 -11.82
C SER A 88 9.14 -1.51 -11.40
N ALA A 89 8.98 -1.01 -10.16
CA ALA A 89 7.72 -0.46 -9.68
C ALA A 89 7.82 1.07 -9.60
N ARG A 90 6.99 1.77 -10.38
CA ARG A 90 6.98 3.23 -10.42
C ARG A 90 5.81 3.79 -9.62
N GLU A 91 6.12 4.71 -8.73
CA GLU A 91 5.10 5.46 -8.01
C GLU A 91 4.40 6.46 -8.94
N THR A 92 3.10 6.63 -8.78
CA THR A 92 2.29 7.57 -9.57
C THR A 92 1.76 8.74 -8.75
N ASP A 93 1.85 8.68 -7.43
CA ASP A 93 1.61 9.82 -6.55
C ASP A 93 2.83 10.76 -6.57
N LEU A 94 2.58 12.07 -6.66
CA LEU A 94 3.66 13.05 -6.81
C LEU A 94 4.65 13.02 -5.63
N ALA A 95 4.15 12.93 -4.41
CA ALA A 95 5.02 12.96 -3.22
C ALA A 95 5.86 11.69 -3.10
N GLU A 96 5.28 10.53 -3.40
CA GLU A 96 6.02 9.26 -3.46
C GLU A 96 7.03 9.23 -4.61
N MET A 97 6.68 9.81 -5.77
CA MET A 97 7.58 9.93 -6.90
C MET A 97 8.80 10.80 -6.56
N ILE A 98 8.62 11.92 -5.85
CA ILE A 98 9.73 12.75 -5.39
C ILE A 98 10.66 11.95 -4.49
N VAL A 99 10.12 11.22 -3.52
CA VAL A 99 10.90 10.37 -2.62
C VAL A 99 11.64 9.26 -3.38
N GLN A 100 10.96 8.58 -4.30
CA GLN A 100 11.55 7.53 -5.12
C GLN A 100 12.68 8.05 -6.03
N LEU A 101 12.48 9.18 -6.71
CA LEU A 101 13.50 9.79 -7.56
C LEU A 101 14.70 10.30 -6.76
N ALA A 102 14.50 10.74 -5.53
CA ALA A 102 15.57 11.19 -4.65
C ALA A 102 16.34 10.04 -3.99
N ASP A 103 15.92 8.79 -4.17
CA ASP A 103 16.43 7.62 -3.44
C ASP A 103 16.37 7.86 -1.90
N ASP A 104 15.26 8.38 -1.44
CA ASP A 104 15.04 8.88 -0.08
C ASP A 104 13.94 8.08 0.64
N MET A 105 13.77 8.34 1.94
CA MET A 105 12.71 7.74 2.76
C MET A 105 11.59 8.74 2.99
N PRO A 106 10.32 8.29 2.95
CA PRO A 106 9.20 9.15 3.27
C PRO A 106 9.27 9.61 4.74
N SER A 107 9.16 10.92 4.96
CA SER A 107 9.21 11.50 6.32
C SER A 107 7.84 11.61 6.99
N HIS A 108 6.77 11.43 6.23
CA HIS A 108 5.40 11.58 6.72
C HIS A 108 4.44 10.67 5.95
N ILE A 109 3.48 10.07 6.67
CA ILE A 109 2.52 9.11 6.10
C ILE A 109 1.66 9.71 4.99
N VAL A 110 1.13 10.93 5.21
CA VAL A 110 0.20 11.58 4.27
C VAL A 110 0.93 12.47 3.27
N VAL A 111 2.03 13.09 3.69
CA VAL A 111 2.84 14.01 2.87
C VAL A 111 4.30 13.56 2.88
N PRO A 112 4.66 12.50 2.14
CA PRO A 112 5.96 11.83 2.21
C PRO A 112 7.15 12.74 2.00
N ALA A 113 7.05 13.72 1.10
CA ALA A 113 8.12 14.63 0.72
C ALA A 113 8.08 16.00 1.44
N ILE A 114 7.36 16.13 2.58
CA ILE A 114 7.19 17.39 3.31
C ILE A 114 8.52 18.01 3.77
N HIS A 115 9.56 17.22 3.93
CA HIS A 115 10.92 17.66 4.30
C HIS A 115 11.71 18.27 3.16
N ARG A 116 11.19 18.25 1.92
CA ARG A 116 11.82 18.81 0.73
C ARG A 116 11.25 20.18 0.39
N ASN A 117 12.11 21.16 0.15
CA ASN A 117 11.68 22.45 -0.35
C ASN A 117 11.58 22.48 -1.89
N ARG A 118 10.98 23.55 -2.42
CA ARG A 118 10.71 23.68 -3.86
C ARG A 118 11.97 23.61 -4.74
N SER A 119 13.09 24.15 -4.25
CA SER A 119 14.35 24.14 -5.01
C SER A 119 14.96 22.75 -5.08
N GLU A 120 14.90 21.99 -3.98
CA GLU A 120 15.35 20.60 -3.91
C GLU A 120 14.52 19.72 -4.84
N VAL A 121 13.19 19.85 -4.79
CA VAL A 121 12.27 19.10 -5.69
C VAL A 121 12.59 19.41 -7.16
N ARG A 122 12.85 20.69 -7.50
CA ARG A 122 13.27 21.06 -8.87
C ARG A 122 14.57 20.36 -9.27
N GLY A 123 15.56 20.31 -8.38
CA GLY A 123 16.83 19.61 -8.63
C GLY A 123 16.61 18.14 -8.90
N ILE A 124 15.83 17.44 -8.06
CA ILE A 124 15.51 16.02 -8.21
C ILE A 124 14.94 15.71 -9.60
N PHE A 125 14.03 16.55 -10.13
CA PHE A 125 13.44 16.33 -11.44
C PHE A 125 14.35 16.71 -12.63
N LEU A 126 15.35 17.56 -12.42
CA LEU A 126 16.28 17.94 -13.49
C LEU A 126 17.45 16.96 -13.64
N ASP A 127 17.77 16.23 -12.57
CA ASP A 127 18.90 15.30 -12.51
C ASP A 127 18.54 13.88 -12.97
N ARG A 128 17.26 13.66 -13.33
CA ARG A 128 16.69 12.38 -13.80
C ARG A 128 16.05 12.52 -15.17
#